data_dd3ea6f208b2549101e2b894a97693a0
#
_entry.id   dd3ea6f208b2549101e2b894a97693a0
#
_cell.length_a   1.000
_cell.length_b   1.000
_cell.length_c   1.000
_cell.angle_alpha   90.00
_cell.angle_beta   90.00
_cell.angle_gamma   90.00
#
_symmetry.space_group_name_H-M   'P 1'
#
loop_
_entity.id
_entity.type
_entity.pdbx_description
1 polymer ?
#
loop_
_entity_poly.entity_id
_entity_poly.type
_entity_poly.pdbx_seq_one_letter_code
_entity_poly.pdbx_strand_id
1 'polypeptide(L)'
;MKRRALITGITGQDGSYLAELLLEKGYEVHGIKRRSSLFNTQRIDHLYEDCHASEPSLILHYGDLSDALSVARLIEKIVPDEIYNLAAQSHVAVSFEEPEYTADIDALGTLRLLEAIRLAGLERHTRFYQASTSELFGLTQTVPQHETTPFYPRSPYAVAKLYAYWITVNYREAYGLFACDGILFNHESPRRGETFVTRKITRALAHIALGLETNLYLGNLDALRDWGHARDYVRMQWMMLQQKQAEDYVIATGVQHSVRDFITWAAADLGITLEFIGTGSQERGIVRRVDGDLAPAVRPGDVVIRIDPKYFRPAEVESLPGDASKAQRQLGWVPEISARALCTEMMDHDYQAARRQSLLVSRGMALPASLDL
;
A
#
# COMPACT_ATOMS: atom_id res chain seq x y z
N MET A 1 3.33 20.38 24.90
CA MET A 1 4.16 19.27 24.39
C MET A 1 3.64 18.91 23.01
N LYS A 2 4.52 18.51 22.07
CA LYS A 2 4.11 17.95 20.78
C LYS A 2 3.39 16.62 21.03
N ARG A 3 2.37 16.29 20.25
CA ARG A 3 1.79 14.94 20.24
C ARG A 3 2.81 13.95 19.68
N ARG A 4 2.89 12.77 20.26
CA ARG A 4 3.79 11.69 19.83
C ARG A 4 3.02 10.62 19.09
N ALA A 5 3.42 10.35 17.84
CA ALA A 5 2.86 9.29 17.02
C ALA A 5 3.88 8.19 16.80
N LEU A 6 3.48 6.94 17.00
CA LEU A 6 4.27 5.76 16.66
C LEU A 6 3.71 5.11 15.39
N ILE A 7 4.55 4.98 14.36
CA ILE A 7 4.19 4.34 13.08
C ILE A 7 4.98 3.03 12.94
N THR A 8 4.29 1.90 12.92
CA THR A 8 4.90 0.66 12.48
C THR A 8 4.87 0.61 10.94
N GLY A 9 5.89 0.03 10.30
CA GLY A 9 5.95 0.02 8.84
C GLY A 9 6.18 1.39 8.20
N ILE A 10 6.85 2.31 8.90
CA ILE A 10 7.12 3.68 8.42
C ILE A 10 7.85 3.73 7.07
N THR A 11 8.63 2.71 6.74
CA THR A 11 9.36 2.60 5.47
C THR A 11 8.51 2.09 4.31
N GLY A 12 7.23 1.77 4.55
CA GLY A 12 6.25 1.39 3.53
C GLY A 12 5.66 2.60 2.81
N GLN A 13 4.76 2.33 1.85
CA GLN A 13 4.04 3.37 1.12
C GLN A 13 3.28 4.28 2.10
N ASP A 14 2.31 3.72 2.81
CA ASP A 14 1.44 4.48 3.72
C ASP A 14 2.22 5.11 4.87
N GLY A 15 3.16 4.35 5.46
CA GLY A 15 3.98 4.86 6.55
C GLY A 15 4.76 6.11 6.18
N SER A 16 5.26 6.19 4.94
CA SER A 16 6.01 7.36 4.47
C SER A 16 5.12 8.59 4.25
N TYR A 17 3.92 8.43 3.65
CA TYR A 17 2.96 9.52 3.49
C TYR A 17 2.35 9.97 4.82
N LEU A 18 2.08 9.01 5.73
CA LEU A 18 1.58 9.34 7.06
C LEU A 18 2.62 10.10 7.88
N ALA A 19 3.90 9.73 7.77
CA ALA A 19 4.98 10.46 8.44
C ALA A 19 5.05 11.92 7.96
N GLU A 20 4.98 12.17 6.65
CA GLU A 20 4.88 13.54 6.09
C GLU A 20 3.69 14.30 6.69
N LEU A 21 2.50 13.72 6.61
CA LEU A 21 1.27 14.33 7.10
C LEU A 21 1.36 14.69 8.60
N LEU A 22 1.91 13.80 9.42
CA LEU A 22 2.01 14.03 10.86
C LEU A 22 3.10 15.06 11.20
N LEU A 23 4.21 15.07 10.49
CA LEU A 23 5.25 16.11 10.64
C LEU A 23 4.71 17.49 10.26
N GLU A 24 3.96 17.61 9.15
CA GLU A 24 3.27 18.85 8.75
C GLU A 24 2.28 19.34 9.82
N LYS A 25 1.64 18.41 10.53
CA LYS A 25 0.73 18.72 11.65
C LYS A 25 1.45 19.01 12.97
N GLY A 26 2.79 18.99 13.00
CA GLY A 26 3.60 19.33 14.17
C GLY A 26 3.76 18.21 15.20
N TYR A 27 3.52 16.96 14.83
CA TYR A 27 3.79 15.80 15.69
C TYR A 27 5.29 15.55 15.84
N GLU A 28 5.66 14.90 16.94
CA GLU A 28 6.89 14.13 17.07
C GLU A 28 6.60 12.71 16.57
N VAL A 29 7.23 12.33 15.48
CA VAL A 29 6.96 11.06 14.78
C VAL A 29 8.04 10.04 15.12
N HIS A 30 7.62 8.94 15.72
CA HIS A 30 8.46 7.76 15.95
C HIS A 30 8.13 6.67 14.94
N GLY A 31 9.13 6.17 14.23
CA GLY A 31 8.95 5.12 13.24
C GLY A 31 9.66 3.84 13.61
N ILE A 32 8.98 2.70 13.53
CA ILE A 32 9.61 1.37 13.65
C ILE A 32 10.04 0.92 12.27
N LYS A 33 11.33 0.61 12.11
CA LYS A 33 11.92 -0.04 10.92
C LYS A 33 12.58 -1.35 11.30
N ARG A 34 12.47 -2.35 10.43
CA ARG A 34 13.16 -3.63 10.64
C ARG A 34 14.66 -3.46 10.45
N ARG A 35 15.43 -4.24 11.21
CA ARG A 35 16.87 -4.32 11.01
C ARG A 35 17.16 -5.09 9.73
N SER A 36 17.91 -4.46 8.82
CA SER A 36 18.37 -5.05 7.57
C SER A 36 19.83 -4.68 7.36
N SER A 37 20.57 -5.53 6.66
CA SER A 37 21.94 -5.21 6.21
C SER A 37 21.96 -4.18 5.07
N LEU A 38 20.84 -3.98 4.37
CA LEU A 38 20.67 -2.96 3.35
C LEU A 38 19.81 -1.81 3.87
N PHE A 39 20.01 -0.61 3.32
CA PHE A 39 19.13 0.52 3.60
C PHE A 39 17.73 0.25 3.01
N ASN A 40 16.69 0.40 3.83
CA ASN A 40 15.30 0.22 3.44
C ASN A 40 14.47 1.49 3.69
N THR A 41 15.13 2.65 3.75
CA THR A 41 14.53 3.94 4.14
C THR A 41 14.25 4.87 2.97
N GLN A 42 14.47 4.46 1.73
CA GLN A 42 14.38 5.31 0.52
C GLN A 42 13.10 6.16 0.42
N ARG A 43 11.95 5.64 0.93
CA ARG A 43 10.68 6.36 0.92
C ARG A 43 10.58 7.48 1.95
N ILE A 44 11.49 7.51 2.91
CA ILE A 44 11.53 8.50 4.01
C ILE A 44 12.86 9.24 4.10
N ASP A 45 13.84 8.99 3.21
CA ASP A 45 15.16 9.64 3.25
C ASP A 45 15.06 11.16 3.11
N HIS A 46 14.07 11.66 2.37
CA HIS A 46 13.81 13.09 2.24
C HIS A 46 13.27 13.76 3.51
N LEU A 47 12.82 12.97 4.50
CA LEU A 47 12.40 13.43 5.82
C LEU A 47 13.52 13.37 6.85
N TYR A 48 14.72 12.92 6.44
CA TYR A 48 15.85 12.77 7.34
C TYR A 48 16.26 14.11 7.93
N GLU A 49 16.33 14.14 9.25
CA GLU A 49 16.94 15.23 10.01
C GLU A 49 18.25 14.75 10.62
N ASP A 50 19.24 15.63 10.67
CA ASP A 50 20.51 15.31 11.30
C ASP A 50 20.28 14.91 12.76
N CYS A 51 20.80 13.74 13.15
CA CYS A 51 20.70 13.25 14.54
C CYS A 51 21.39 14.15 15.58
N HIS A 52 22.22 15.12 15.12
CA HIS A 52 22.84 16.15 15.95
C HIS A 52 21.96 17.42 16.06
N ALA A 53 20.82 17.48 15.35
CA ALA A 53 19.84 18.54 15.57
C ALA A 53 19.29 18.47 17.00
N SER A 54 19.04 19.62 17.60
CA SER A 54 18.68 19.71 19.02
C SER A 54 17.33 19.06 19.37
N GLU A 55 16.41 18.98 18.43
CA GLU A 55 15.07 18.39 18.60
C GLU A 55 14.55 17.79 17.28
N PRO A 56 14.98 16.57 16.87
CA PRO A 56 14.47 15.96 15.66
C PRO A 56 12.98 15.66 15.80
N SER A 57 12.19 15.98 14.77
CA SER A 57 10.77 15.68 14.74
C SER A 57 10.46 14.27 14.23
N LEU A 58 11.43 13.63 13.55
CA LEU A 58 11.37 12.23 13.11
C LEU A 58 12.45 11.39 13.80
N ILE A 59 12.02 10.38 14.55
CA ILE A 59 12.90 9.47 15.30
C ILE A 59 12.66 8.04 14.87
N LEU A 60 13.68 7.40 14.32
CA LEU A 60 13.61 6.02 13.83
C LEU A 60 14.14 5.02 14.87
N HIS A 61 13.38 3.96 15.09
CA HIS A 61 13.72 2.87 15.99
C HIS A 61 13.85 1.56 15.23
N TYR A 62 14.81 0.71 15.63
CA TYR A 62 14.83 -0.67 15.19
C TYR A 62 13.84 -1.49 16.02
N GLY A 63 13.02 -2.30 15.34
CA GLY A 63 12.07 -3.20 15.97
C GLY A 63 11.40 -4.11 14.94
N ASP A 64 10.81 -5.19 15.41
CA ASP A 64 10.04 -6.13 14.60
C ASP A 64 8.79 -6.53 15.38
N LEU A 65 7.65 -6.67 14.71
CA LEU A 65 6.40 -7.09 15.34
C LEU A 65 6.41 -8.57 15.77
N SER A 66 7.38 -9.36 15.30
CA SER A 66 7.64 -10.71 15.81
C SER A 66 8.30 -10.71 17.20
N ASP A 67 8.89 -9.60 17.64
CA ASP A 67 9.57 -9.45 18.93
C ASP A 67 8.73 -8.64 19.93
N ALA A 68 7.95 -9.34 20.75
CA ALA A 68 7.08 -8.74 21.75
C ALA A 68 7.84 -7.84 22.76
N LEU A 69 9.08 -8.23 23.14
CA LEU A 69 9.87 -7.46 24.09
C LEU A 69 10.37 -6.14 23.51
N SER A 70 10.80 -6.17 22.24
CA SER A 70 11.19 -4.96 21.51
C SER A 70 10.03 -3.98 21.40
N VAL A 71 8.84 -4.47 21.04
CA VAL A 71 7.62 -3.67 20.94
C VAL A 71 7.25 -3.05 22.28
N ALA A 72 7.22 -3.83 23.36
CA ALA A 72 6.87 -3.37 24.69
C ALA A 72 7.81 -2.27 25.18
N ARG A 73 9.13 -2.46 25.03
CA ARG A 73 10.15 -1.46 25.40
C ARG A 73 9.99 -0.13 24.64
N LEU A 74 9.64 -0.21 23.35
CA LEU A 74 9.44 1.00 22.55
C LEU A 74 8.19 1.76 23.01
N ILE A 75 7.08 1.08 23.25
CA ILE A 75 5.85 1.72 23.73
C ILE A 75 6.06 2.37 25.12
N GLU A 76 6.69 1.66 26.04
CA GLU A 76 7.03 2.19 27.37
C GLU A 76 7.95 3.42 27.29
N LYS A 77 8.96 3.39 26.42
CA LYS A 77 9.92 4.49 26.23
C LYS A 77 9.28 5.72 25.59
N ILE A 78 8.44 5.51 24.56
CA ILE A 78 7.88 6.59 23.74
C ILE A 78 6.65 7.20 24.41
N VAL A 79 5.83 6.38 25.07
CA VAL A 79 4.50 6.77 25.61
C VAL A 79 3.69 7.50 24.51
N PRO A 80 3.34 6.82 23.40
CA PRO A 80 2.73 7.48 22.25
C PRO A 80 1.29 7.89 22.53
N ASP A 81 0.90 9.07 22.04
CA ASP A 81 -0.50 9.51 22.03
C ASP A 81 -1.31 8.76 20.98
N GLU A 82 -0.65 8.41 19.86
CA GLU A 82 -1.27 7.74 18.73
C GLU A 82 -0.34 6.63 18.19
N ILE A 83 -0.90 5.45 17.90
CA ILE A 83 -0.19 4.37 17.25
C ILE A 83 -0.90 4.02 15.93
N TYR A 84 -0.14 3.99 14.85
CA TYR A 84 -0.60 3.57 13.52
C TYR A 84 0.08 2.26 13.15
N ASN A 85 -0.67 1.17 13.21
CA ASN A 85 -0.15 -0.16 12.86
C ASN A 85 -0.32 -0.42 11.37
N LEU A 86 0.75 -0.12 10.60
CA LEU A 86 0.81 -0.28 9.15
C LEU A 86 1.77 -1.38 8.72
N ALA A 87 2.56 -1.93 9.66
CA ALA A 87 3.48 -3.03 9.36
C ALA A 87 2.72 -4.31 9.07
N ALA A 88 3.06 -4.95 7.96
CA ALA A 88 2.47 -6.20 7.53
C ALA A 88 3.38 -6.94 6.52
N GLN A 89 3.18 -8.25 6.38
CA GLN A 89 3.47 -8.97 5.16
C GLN A 89 2.26 -8.78 4.24
N SER A 90 2.28 -7.79 3.35
CA SER A 90 1.10 -7.34 2.61
C SER A 90 0.92 -7.95 1.22
N HIS A 91 1.82 -8.85 0.80
CA HIS A 91 1.74 -9.49 -0.51
C HIS A 91 0.90 -10.77 -0.44
N VAL A 92 -0.33 -10.73 -0.98
CA VAL A 92 -1.29 -11.84 -0.88
C VAL A 92 -0.74 -13.16 -1.43
N ALA A 93 -0.05 -13.14 -2.59
CA ALA A 93 0.52 -14.38 -3.16
C ALA A 93 1.59 -14.99 -2.23
N VAL A 94 2.49 -14.18 -1.68
CA VAL A 94 3.53 -14.63 -0.73
C VAL A 94 2.92 -15.27 0.52
N SER A 95 1.72 -14.85 0.95
CA SER A 95 1.07 -15.46 2.12
C SER A 95 0.72 -16.93 1.94
N PHE A 96 0.58 -17.41 0.70
CA PHE A 96 0.39 -18.85 0.42
C PHE A 96 1.70 -19.64 0.54
N GLU A 97 2.83 -18.98 0.32
CA GLU A 97 4.17 -19.58 0.44
C GLU A 97 4.68 -19.53 1.88
N GLU A 98 4.40 -18.41 2.59
CA GLU A 98 4.85 -18.16 3.96
C GLU A 98 3.68 -17.85 4.92
N PRO A 99 2.74 -18.78 5.14
CA PRO A 99 1.53 -18.52 5.93
C PRO A 99 1.82 -18.31 7.42
N GLU A 100 2.81 -18.99 7.99
CA GLU A 100 3.19 -18.85 9.41
C GLU A 100 3.79 -17.46 9.68
N TYR A 101 4.74 -17.03 8.84
CA TYR A 101 5.32 -15.69 8.96
C TYR A 101 4.26 -14.61 8.80
N THR A 102 3.36 -14.76 7.83
CA THR A 102 2.23 -13.85 7.62
C THR A 102 1.35 -13.76 8.87
N ALA A 103 1.00 -14.89 9.47
CA ALA A 103 0.19 -14.93 10.69
C ALA A 103 0.94 -14.31 11.89
N ASP A 104 2.23 -14.58 12.05
CA ASP A 104 3.03 -14.04 13.15
C ASP A 104 3.14 -12.51 13.10
N ILE A 105 3.37 -11.94 11.92
CA ILE A 105 3.48 -10.48 11.76
C ILE A 105 2.12 -9.79 11.76
N ASP A 106 1.17 -10.26 10.94
CA ASP A 106 -0.07 -9.52 10.68
C ASP A 106 -1.12 -9.74 11.79
N ALA A 107 -1.21 -10.95 12.33
CA ALA A 107 -2.14 -11.28 13.42
C ALA A 107 -1.52 -11.07 14.80
N LEU A 108 -0.49 -11.86 15.14
CA LEU A 108 0.12 -11.80 16.47
C LEU A 108 0.89 -10.50 16.70
N GLY A 109 1.46 -9.89 15.66
CA GLY A 109 2.08 -8.57 15.75
C GLY A 109 1.11 -7.49 16.23
N THR A 110 -0.14 -7.52 15.75
CA THR A 110 -1.21 -6.62 16.24
C THR A 110 -1.52 -6.88 17.71
N LEU A 111 -1.67 -8.15 18.12
CA LEU A 111 -1.88 -8.51 19.52
C LEU A 111 -0.73 -8.02 20.42
N ARG A 112 0.53 -8.16 19.99
CA ARG A 112 1.71 -7.70 20.74
C ARG A 112 1.69 -6.19 21.00
N LEU A 113 1.26 -5.39 20.01
CA LEU A 113 1.09 -3.95 20.18
C LEU A 113 -0.01 -3.62 21.19
N LEU A 114 -1.17 -4.24 21.08
CA LEU A 114 -2.31 -4.04 21.99
C LEU A 114 -1.95 -4.44 23.44
N GLU A 115 -1.30 -5.59 23.63
CA GLU A 115 -0.81 -6.03 24.93
C GLU A 115 0.26 -5.08 25.48
N ALA A 116 1.17 -4.59 24.66
CA ALA A 116 2.18 -3.63 25.10
C ALA A 116 1.56 -2.31 25.59
N ILE A 117 0.49 -1.81 24.95
CA ILE A 117 -0.28 -0.65 25.41
C ILE A 117 -0.90 -0.94 26.77
N ARG A 118 -1.53 -2.11 26.92
CA ARG A 118 -2.19 -2.53 28.17
C ARG A 118 -1.19 -2.71 29.31
N LEU A 119 -0.08 -3.41 29.07
CA LEU A 119 0.97 -3.64 30.06
C LEU A 119 1.65 -2.34 30.54
N ALA A 120 1.71 -1.34 29.65
CA ALA A 120 2.22 -0.01 29.99
C ALA A 120 1.18 0.88 30.71
N GLY A 121 -0.06 0.42 30.89
CA GLY A 121 -1.15 1.21 31.50
C GLY A 121 -1.60 2.40 30.68
N LEU A 122 -1.50 2.30 29.34
CA LEU A 122 -1.76 3.39 28.40
C LEU A 122 -3.14 3.32 27.74
N GLU A 123 -4.04 2.43 28.16
CA GLU A 123 -5.35 2.18 27.51
C GLU A 123 -6.22 3.43 27.42
N ARG A 124 -6.10 4.35 28.35
CA ARG A 124 -6.85 5.61 28.36
C ARG A 124 -6.10 6.79 27.75
N HIS A 125 -4.83 6.57 27.42
CA HIS A 125 -3.94 7.60 26.87
C HIS A 125 -3.76 7.44 25.36
N THR A 126 -3.39 6.24 24.92
CA THR A 126 -3.01 5.95 23.54
C THR A 126 -4.22 5.64 22.67
N ARG A 127 -4.29 6.23 21.48
CA ARG A 127 -5.23 5.90 20.42
C ARG A 127 -4.56 4.97 19.40
N PHE A 128 -5.23 3.92 19.01
CA PHE A 128 -4.69 2.87 18.14
C PHE A 128 -5.45 2.77 16.84
N TYR A 129 -4.74 2.83 15.72
CA TYR A 129 -5.25 2.56 14.39
C TYR A 129 -4.69 1.25 13.85
N GLN A 130 -5.56 0.35 13.40
CA GLN A 130 -5.22 -0.88 12.72
C GLN A 130 -5.49 -0.76 11.22
N ALA A 131 -4.47 -0.99 10.39
CA ALA A 131 -4.66 -1.14 8.96
C ALA A 131 -5.26 -2.53 8.66
N SER A 132 -6.56 -2.56 8.47
CA SER A 132 -7.30 -3.71 7.95
C SER A 132 -7.37 -3.66 6.42
N THR A 133 -8.12 -4.54 5.77
CA THR A 133 -8.10 -4.71 4.32
C THR A 133 -9.44 -5.13 3.76
N SER A 134 -9.77 -4.74 2.54
CA SER A 134 -10.93 -5.24 1.79
C SER A 134 -10.88 -6.75 1.50
N GLU A 135 -9.70 -7.37 1.57
CA GLU A 135 -9.52 -8.83 1.44
C GLU A 135 -10.28 -9.61 2.55
N LEU A 136 -10.68 -8.94 3.65
CA LEU A 136 -11.55 -9.54 4.67
C LEU A 136 -12.90 -9.98 4.08
N PHE A 137 -13.46 -9.21 3.15
CA PHE A 137 -14.73 -9.51 2.51
C PHE A 137 -14.67 -10.78 1.67
N GLY A 138 -13.57 -10.99 0.95
CA GLY A 138 -13.28 -12.23 0.23
C GLY A 138 -14.41 -12.65 -0.72
N LEU A 139 -15.08 -13.78 -0.42
CA LEU A 139 -16.15 -14.36 -1.27
C LEU A 139 -17.54 -13.78 -0.98
N THR A 140 -17.66 -12.73 -0.20
CA THR A 140 -18.96 -12.12 0.11
C THR A 140 -19.59 -11.50 -1.13
N GLN A 141 -20.91 -11.74 -1.30
CA GLN A 141 -21.66 -11.29 -2.48
C GLN A 141 -22.43 -9.97 -2.26
N THR A 142 -22.29 -9.35 -1.08
CA THR A 142 -22.93 -8.06 -0.78
C THR A 142 -22.28 -6.94 -1.58
N VAL A 143 -23.08 -6.15 -2.31
CA VAL A 143 -22.62 -5.06 -3.17
C VAL A 143 -23.43 -3.80 -2.86
N PRO A 144 -22.79 -2.65 -2.59
CA PRO A 144 -21.36 -2.49 -2.30
C PRO A 144 -20.96 -3.06 -0.93
N GLN A 145 -19.65 -3.24 -0.69
CA GLN A 145 -19.12 -3.73 0.59
C GLN A 145 -19.00 -2.58 1.59
N HIS A 146 -19.56 -2.74 2.79
CA HIS A 146 -19.58 -1.74 3.86
C HIS A 146 -19.24 -2.37 5.23
N GLU A 147 -19.16 -1.59 6.28
CA GLU A 147 -18.66 -2.00 7.61
C GLU A 147 -19.44 -3.16 8.25
N THR A 148 -20.70 -3.38 7.87
CA THR A 148 -21.51 -4.50 8.39
C THR A 148 -21.62 -5.67 7.42
N THR A 149 -20.92 -5.63 6.28
CA THR A 149 -20.82 -6.74 5.34
C THR A 149 -20.07 -7.91 6.00
N PRO A 150 -20.61 -9.15 5.98
CA PRO A 150 -19.92 -10.31 6.56
C PRO A 150 -18.56 -10.57 5.90
N PHE A 151 -17.58 -10.96 6.68
CA PHE A 151 -16.26 -11.33 6.19
C PHE A 151 -16.20 -12.80 5.77
N TYR A 152 -15.51 -13.08 4.65
CA TYR A 152 -15.23 -14.42 4.17
C TYR A 152 -13.83 -14.51 3.51
N PRO A 153 -12.73 -14.45 4.30
CA PRO A 153 -11.37 -14.34 3.78
C PRO A 153 -10.98 -15.53 2.89
N ARG A 154 -10.16 -15.27 1.86
CA ARG A 154 -9.77 -16.26 0.84
C ARG A 154 -8.26 -16.47 0.72
N SER A 155 -7.46 -15.92 1.63
CA SER A 155 -6.01 -16.10 1.65
C SER A 155 -5.49 -16.14 3.09
N PRO A 156 -4.31 -16.73 3.34
CA PRO A 156 -3.67 -16.67 4.67
C PRO A 156 -3.46 -15.23 5.15
N TYR A 157 -3.13 -14.30 4.25
CA TYR A 157 -3.08 -12.87 4.55
C TYR A 157 -4.41 -12.33 5.08
N ALA A 158 -5.51 -12.60 4.36
CA ALA A 158 -6.82 -12.12 4.76
C ALA A 158 -7.27 -12.73 6.10
N VAL A 159 -6.96 -14.00 6.36
CA VAL A 159 -7.23 -14.67 7.66
C VAL A 159 -6.44 -14.02 8.80
N ALA A 160 -5.15 -13.72 8.58
CA ALA A 160 -4.32 -13.03 9.57
C ALA A 160 -4.85 -11.62 9.87
N LYS A 161 -5.24 -10.87 8.84
CA LYS A 161 -5.87 -9.55 8.98
C LYS A 161 -7.25 -9.61 9.64
N LEU A 162 -8.01 -10.71 9.44
CA LEU A 162 -9.28 -10.92 10.15
C LEU A 162 -9.07 -11.11 11.65
N TYR A 163 -8.03 -11.85 12.04
CA TYR A 163 -7.65 -11.93 13.46
C TYR A 163 -7.30 -10.54 14.00
N ALA A 164 -6.46 -9.77 13.26
CA ALA A 164 -6.05 -8.42 13.67
C ALA A 164 -7.26 -7.49 13.85
N TYR A 165 -8.23 -7.54 12.94
CA TYR A 165 -9.49 -6.80 13.04
C TYR A 165 -10.24 -7.15 14.34
N TRP A 166 -10.54 -8.42 14.55
CA TRP A 166 -11.36 -8.84 15.70
C TRP A 166 -10.66 -8.67 17.03
N ILE A 167 -9.34 -8.82 17.10
CA ILE A 167 -8.61 -8.56 18.35
C ILE A 167 -8.57 -7.07 18.68
N THR A 168 -8.52 -6.19 17.67
CA THR A 168 -8.64 -4.74 17.85
C THR A 168 -10.01 -4.36 18.40
N VAL A 169 -11.09 -4.89 17.81
CA VAL A 169 -12.46 -4.71 18.33
C VAL A 169 -12.58 -5.23 19.76
N ASN A 170 -12.03 -6.42 20.05
CA ASN A 170 -12.07 -7.00 21.39
C ASN A 170 -11.38 -6.12 22.44
N TYR A 171 -10.21 -5.55 22.11
CA TYR A 171 -9.50 -4.67 23.06
C TYR A 171 -10.22 -3.32 23.27
N ARG A 172 -10.89 -2.82 22.24
CA ARG A 172 -11.79 -1.66 22.37
C ARG A 172 -12.94 -1.94 23.35
N GLU A 173 -13.60 -3.07 23.21
CA GLU A 173 -14.78 -3.42 24.01
C GLU A 173 -14.42 -3.89 25.43
N ALA A 174 -13.41 -4.76 25.57
CA ALA A 174 -13.05 -5.36 26.85
C ALA A 174 -12.26 -4.42 27.76
N TYR A 175 -11.35 -3.63 27.19
CA TYR A 175 -10.43 -2.77 27.99
C TYR A 175 -10.70 -1.28 27.82
N GLY A 176 -11.62 -0.89 26.92
CA GLY A 176 -11.96 0.50 26.64
C GLY A 176 -10.83 1.28 25.98
N LEU A 177 -9.94 0.59 25.26
CA LEU A 177 -8.92 1.22 24.43
C LEU A 177 -9.59 1.96 23.27
N PHE A 178 -9.13 3.18 22.97
CA PHE A 178 -9.54 3.84 21.74
C PHE A 178 -8.84 3.17 20.55
N ALA A 179 -9.47 2.17 19.94
CA ALA A 179 -8.91 1.39 18.84
C ALA A 179 -9.88 1.31 17.66
N CYS A 180 -9.37 1.59 16.44
CA CYS A 180 -10.15 1.65 15.21
C CYS A 180 -9.55 0.77 14.13
N ASP A 181 -10.39 0.18 13.29
CA ASP A 181 -9.98 -0.52 12.07
C ASP A 181 -10.36 0.28 10.82
N GLY A 182 -9.37 0.57 9.97
CA GLY A 182 -9.61 1.07 8.63
C GLY A 182 -9.64 -0.09 7.63
N ILE A 183 -10.81 -0.40 7.06
CA ILE A 183 -10.96 -1.44 6.05
C ILE A 183 -10.56 -0.86 4.70
N LEU A 184 -9.26 -0.97 4.40
CA LEU A 184 -8.63 -0.33 3.26
C LEU A 184 -8.88 -1.10 1.97
N PHE A 185 -9.43 -0.43 0.96
CA PHE A 185 -9.39 -0.89 -0.43
C PHE A 185 -8.03 -0.61 -1.05
N ASN A 186 -7.81 -1.08 -2.28
CA ASN A 186 -6.51 -0.92 -2.92
C ASN A 186 -6.15 0.55 -3.05
N HIS A 187 -4.95 0.90 -2.65
CA HIS A 187 -4.45 2.27 -2.75
C HIS A 187 -2.98 2.28 -3.15
N GLU A 188 -2.69 3.16 -4.04
CA GLU A 188 -1.48 3.15 -4.84
C GLU A 188 -0.80 4.52 -4.79
N SER A 189 0.43 4.57 -5.24
CA SER A 189 1.21 5.81 -5.39
C SER A 189 2.53 5.52 -6.10
N PRO A 190 3.34 6.54 -6.43
CA PRO A 190 4.73 6.35 -6.84
C PRO A 190 5.62 5.59 -5.83
N ARG A 191 5.16 5.45 -4.57
CA ARG A 191 5.86 4.72 -3.51
C ARG A 191 5.34 3.29 -3.30
N ARG A 192 4.42 2.82 -4.14
CA ARG A 192 3.93 1.43 -4.09
C ARG A 192 5.08 0.45 -4.27
N GLY A 193 4.99 -0.72 -3.66
CA GLY A 193 5.95 -1.81 -3.89
C GLY A 193 5.98 -2.23 -5.36
N GLU A 194 7.15 -2.49 -5.90
CA GLU A 194 7.37 -2.68 -7.35
C GLU A 194 6.73 -3.95 -7.91
N THR A 195 6.45 -4.93 -7.06
CA THR A 195 5.80 -6.19 -7.42
C THR A 195 4.27 -6.10 -7.51
N PHE A 196 3.67 -5.00 -7.03
CA PHE A 196 2.22 -4.79 -7.15
C PHE A 196 1.84 -4.35 -8.56
N VAL A 197 0.65 -4.79 -9.01
CA VAL A 197 0.21 -4.72 -10.40
C VAL A 197 0.32 -3.32 -11.00
N THR A 198 -0.13 -2.28 -10.32
CA THR A 198 -0.09 -0.90 -10.81
C THR A 198 1.33 -0.42 -11.03
N ARG A 199 2.22 -0.64 -10.03
CA ARG A 199 3.62 -0.25 -10.12
C ARG A 199 4.39 -1.11 -11.12
N LYS A 200 4.06 -2.40 -11.24
CA LYS A 200 4.61 -3.28 -12.27
C LYS A 200 4.28 -2.75 -13.66
N ILE A 201 3.04 -2.27 -13.89
CA ILE A 201 2.62 -1.71 -15.18
C ILE A 201 3.40 -0.43 -15.50
N THR A 202 3.44 0.55 -14.60
CA THR A 202 4.07 1.86 -14.88
C THR A 202 5.58 1.72 -15.09
N ARG A 203 6.27 0.91 -14.27
CA ARG A 203 7.70 0.63 -14.45
C ARG A 203 8.01 -0.06 -15.76
N ALA A 204 7.30 -1.17 -16.05
CA ALA A 204 7.57 -1.93 -17.28
C ALA A 204 7.29 -1.09 -18.54
N LEU A 205 6.18 -0.34 -18.59
CA LEU A 205 5.90 0.52 -19.75
C LEU A 205 6.94 1.64 -19.91
N ALA A 206 7.42 2.23 -18.81
CA ALA A 206 8.52 3.20 -18.85
C ALA A 206 9.82 2.58 -19.38
N HIS A 207 10.16 1.36 -18.95
CA HIS A 207 11.32 0.63 -19.44
C HIS A 207 11.18 0.23 -20.92
N ILE A 208 10.01 -0.23 -21.32
CA ILE A 208 9.70 -0.59 -22.73
C ILE A 208 9.82 0.65 -23.61
N ALA A 209 9.26 1.79 -23.20
CA ALA A 209 9.33 3.05 -23.95
C ALA A 209 10.76 3.48 -24.27
N LEU A 210 11.69 3.18 -23.37
CA LEU A 210 13.11 3.56 -23.47
C LEU A 210 14.05 2.40 -23.91
N GLY A 211 13.49 1.23 -24.25
CA GLY A 211 14.24 0.08 -24.75
C GLY A 211 15.03 -0.68 -23.68
N LEU A 212 14.70 -0.53 -22.41
CA LEU A 212 15.31 -1.27 -21.31
C LEU A 212 14.67 -2.65 -21.11
N GLU A 213 13.40 -2.80 -21.49
CA GLU A 213 12.63 -4.04 -21.50
C GLU A 213 11.84 -4.16 -22.80
N THR A 214 11.33 -5.37 -23.11
CA THR A 214 10.58 -5.62 -24.36
C THR A 214 9.12 -5.94 -24.13
N ASN A 215 8.78 -6.59 -23.01
CA ASN A 215 7.43 -7.06 -22.74
C ASN A 215 7.09 -6.94 -21.25
N LEU A 216 5.83 -6.65 -20.97
CA LEU A 216 5.22 -6.78 -19.65
C LEU A 216 4.37 -8.05 -19.61
N TYR A 217 4.62 -8.91 -18.63
CA TYR A 217 3.82 -10.12 -18.39
C TYR A 217 2.85 -9.91 -17.22
N LEU A 218 1.57 -10.20 -17.44
CA LEU A 218 0.49 -10.04 -16.49
C LEU A 218 -0.41 -11.28 -16.44
N GLY A 219 -1.29 -11.35 -15.44
CA GLY A 219 -2.39 -12.31 -15.37
C GLY A 219 -3.68 -11.78 -16.00
N ASN A 220 -4.79 -11.82 -15.24
CA ASN A 220 -6.10 -11.38 -15.69
C ASN A 220 -6.18 -9.85 -15.89
N LEU A 221 -6.36 -9.39 -17.12
CA LEU A 221 -6.49 -7.98 -17.47
C LEU A 221 -7.86 -7.39 -17.14
N ASP A 222 -8.88 -8.22 -17.01
CA ASP A 222 -10.26 -7.78 -16.75
C ASP A 222 -10.60 -7.74 -15.26
N ALA A 223 -9.63 -8.10 -14.40
CA ALA A 223 -9.79 -8.00 -12.95
C ALA A 223 -10.07 -6.55 -12.55
N LEU A 224 -11.20 -6.34 -11.85
CA LEU A 224 -11.62 -5.03 -11.37
C LEU A 224 -11.00 -4.73 -9.99
N ARG A 225 -10.62 -3.48 -9.78
CA ARG A 225 -10.12 -2.98 -8.49
C ARG A 225 -10.61 -1.57 -8.24
N ASP A 226 -10.93 -1.28 -6.99
CA ASP A 226 -11.15 0.08 -6.50
C ASP A 226 -9.78 0.62 -6.09
N TRP A 227 -9.21 1.52 -6.90
CA TRP A 227 -7.91 2.12 -6.65
C TRP A 227 -8.03 3.57 -6.19
N GLY A 228 -7.59 3.84 -4.96
CA GLY A 228 -7.41 5.19 -4.43
C GLY A 228 -5.94 5.58 -4.33
N HIS A 229 -5.68 6.82 -3.94
CA HIS A 229 -4.33 7.33 -3.70
C HIS A 229 -3.96 7.25 -2.21
N ALA A 230 -2.74 6.79 -1.91
CA ALA A 230 -2.26 6.61 -0.53
C ALA A 230 -2.34 7.89 0.32
N ARG A 231 -2.17 9.09 -0.27
CA ARG A 231 -2.34 10.38 0.46
C ARG A 231 -3.75 10.56 1.01
N ASP A 232 -4.78 10.21 0.24
CA ASP A 232 -6.17 10.28 0.72
C ASP A 232 -6.41 9.28 1.86
N TYR A 233 -5.82 8.10 1.74
CA TYR A 233 -5.99 7.02 2.73
C TYR A 233 -5.31 7.35 4.06
N VAL A 234 -4.07 7.86 4.05
CA VAL A 234 -3.40 8.24 5.31
C VAL A 234 -4.07 9.44 5.98
N ARG A 235 -4.68 10.35 5.21
CA ARG A 235 -5.52 11.42 5.74
C ARG A 235 -6.70 10.86 6.52
N MET A 236 -7.37 9.82 5.98
CA MET A 236 -8.45 9.13 6.68
C MET A 236 -7.97 8.44 7.95
N GLN A 237 -6.84 7.74 7.89
CA GLN A 237 -6.24 7.08 9.07
C GLN A 237 -6.04 8.09 10.22
N TRP A 238 -5.52 9.26 9.92
CA TRP A 238 -5.37 10.33 10.92
C TRP A 238 -6.73 10.84 11.40
N MET A 239 -7.69 11.10 10.51
CA MET A 239 -9.03 11.61 10.88
C MET A 239 -9.77 10.65 11.82
N MET A 240 -9.64 9.35 11.65
CA MET A 240 -10.25 8.33 12.52
C MET A 240 -9.76 8.46 13.96
N LEU A 241 -8.48 8.72 14.18
CA LEU A 241 -7.93 8.89 15.53
C LEU A 241 -8.22 10.25 16.16
N GLN A 242 -8.79 11.21 15.42
CA GLN A 242 -9.20 12.51 15.99
C GLN A 242 -10.63 12.52 16.54
N GLN A 243 -11.38 11.42 16.39
CA GLN A 243 -12.78 11.35 16.77
C GLN A 243 -12.96 11.21 18.30
N LYS A 244 -14.19 11.44 18.77
CA LYS A 244 -14.55 11.26 20.19
C LYS A 244 -14.76 9.78 20.55
N GLN A 245 -15.19 8.98 19.59
CA GLN A 245 -15.46 7.55 19.73
C GLN A 245 -14.68 6.77 18.68
N ALA A 246 -14.22 5.61 19.08
CA ALA A 246 -13.53 4.68 18.18
C ALA A 246 -14.55 3.92 17.35
N GLU A 247 -14.45 4.02 16.04
CA GLU A 247 -15.30 3.30 15.09
C GLU A 247 -14.48 2.80 13.91
N ASP A 248 -14.99 1.77 13.22
CA ASP A 248 -14.36 1.17 12.05
C ASP A 248 -14.96 1.77 10.78
N TYR A 249 -14.14 1.93 9.74
CA TYR A 249 -14.56 2.58 8.50
C TYR A 249 -14.03 1.85 7.27
N VAL A 250 -14.90 1.70 6.26
CA VAL A 250 -14.46 1.37 4.90
C VAL A 250 -13.80 2.60 4.29
N ILE A 251 -12.62 2.39 3.71
CA ILE A 251 -11.83 3.41 3.02
C ILE A 251 -11.67 2.98 1.57
N ALA A 252 -12.46 3.57 0.69
CA ALA A 252 -12.60 3.20 -0.72
C ALA A 252 -12.96 4.43 -1.56
N THR A 253 -12.74 4.34 -2.88
CA THR A 253 -13.21 5.38 -3.80
C THR A 253 -14.64 5.13 -4.26
N GLY A 254 -15.12 3.89 -4.17
CA GLY A 254 -16.42 3.46 -4.70
C GLY A 254 -16.45 3.26 -6.22
N VAL A 255 -15.31 3.45 -6.90
CA VAL A 255 -15.19 3.33 -8.35
C VAL A 255 -14.19 2.25 -8.70
N GLN A 256 -14.60 1.33 -9.55
CA GLN A 256 -13.73 0.24 -10.01
C GLN A 256 -13.23 0.49 -11.43
N HIS A 257 -12.01 0.06 -11.66
CA HIS A 257 -11.36 0.05 -12.98
C HIS A 257 -10.70 -1.30 -13.22
N SER A 258 -10.61 -1.71 -14.47
CA SER A 258 -9.90 -2.93 -14.84
C SER A 258 -8.38 -2.70 -14.91
N VAL A 259 -7.63 -3.78 -14.78
CA VAL A 259 -6.18 -3.76 -15.06
C VAL A 259 -5.92 -3.27 -16.49
N ARG A 260 -6.78 -3.62 -17.43
CA ARG A 260 -6.75 -3.16 -18.82
C ARG A 260 -6.88 -1.64 -18.95
N ASP A 261 -7.81 -1.02 -18.19
CA ASP A 261 -7.95 0.44 -18.17
C ASP A 261 -6.66 1.10 -17.69
N PHE A 262 -6.08 0.58 -16.62
CA PHE A 262 -4.85 1.14 -16.04
C PHE A 262 -3.67 1.03 -17.03
N ILE A 263 -3.51 -0.10 -17.72
CA ILE A 263 -2.51 -0.27 -18.78
C ILE A 263 -2.73 0.74 -19.91
N THR A 264 -3.98 0.89 -20.33
CA THR A 264 -4.34 1.79 -21.44
C THR A 264 -4.03 3.26 -21.08
N TRP A 265 -4.31 3.67 -19.86
CA TRP A 265 -3.98 5.01 -19.37
C TRP A 265 -2.47 5.24 -19.28
N ALA A 266 -1.75 4.29 -18.68
CA ALA A 266 -0.29 4.38 -18.55
C ALA A 266 0.42 4.41 -19.90
N ALA A 267 -0.04 3.61 -20.88
CA ALA A 267 0.48 3.63 -22.24
C ALA A 267 0.18 4.96 -22.94
N ALA A 268 -1.05 5.49 -22.78
CA ALA A 268 -1.45 6.78 -23.37
C ALA A 268 -0.62 7.96 -22.84
N ASP A 269 -0.21 7.93 -21.56
CA ASP A 269 0.66 8.96 -20.97
C ASP A 269 2.06 8.98 -21.62
N LEU A 270 2.47 7.86 -22.22
CA LEU A 270 3.71 7.76 -23.03
C LEU A 270 3.48 8.01 -24.54
N GLY A 271 2.27 8.37 -24.94
CA GLY A 271 1.90 8.51 -26.35
C GLY A 271 1.67 7.18 -27.08
N ILE A 272 1.58 6.07 -26.36
CA ILE A 272 1.39 4.73 -26.94
C ILE A 272 -0.11 4.39 -26.99
N THR A 273 -0.64 4.11 -28.19
CA THR A 273 -1.98 3.56 -28.36
C THR A 273 -1.87 2.03 -28.51
N LEU A 274 -2.54 1.30 -27.61
CA LEU A 274 -2.59 -0.16 -27.61
C LEU A 274 -3.87 -0.70 -28.22
N GLU A 275 -3.76 -1.87 -28.86
CA GLU A 275 -4.88 -2.75 -29.18
C GLU A 275 -4.66 -4.12 -28.58
N PHE A 276 -5.70 -4.67 -27.94
CA PHE A 276 -5.66 -5.99 -27.37
C PHE A 276 -6.28 -6.99 -28.34
N ILE A 277 -5.55 -8.06 -28.67
CA ILE A 277 -5.99 -9.11 -29.57
C ILE A 277 -5.82 -10.49 -28.93
N GLY A 278 -6.68 -11.43 -29.29
CA GLY A 278 -6.72 -12.77 -28.68
C GLY A 278 -7.57 -12.80 -27.41
N THR A 279 -7.58 -13.94 -26.72
CA THR A 279 -8.35 -14.17 -25.48
C THR A 279 -7.57 -15.06 -24.53
N GLY A 280 -7.82 -14.91 -23.22
CA GLY A 280 -7.19 -15.72 -22.17
C GLY A 280 -5.66 -15.64 -22.24
N SER A 281 -4.97 -16.76 -22.11
CA SER A 281 -3.49 -16.81 -22.15
C SER A 281 -2.86 -16.43 -23.49
N GLN A 282 -3.66 -16.36 -24.57
CA GLN A 282 -3.20 -15.95 -25.91
C GLN A 282 -3.40 -14.45 -26.15
N GLU A 283 -3.99 -13.73 -25.22
CA GLU A 283 -4.20 -12.29 -25.35
C GLU A 283 -2.88 -11.52 -25.34
N ARG A 284 -2.80 -10.49 -26.18
CA ARG A 284 -1.60 -9.65 -26.36
C ARG A 284 -2.02 -8.20 -26.53
N GLY A 285 -1.26 -7.29 -25.90
CA GLY A 285 -1.35 -5.85 -26.18
C GLY A 285 -0.32 -5.46 -27.25
N ILE A 286 -0.80 -4.98 -28.38
CA ILE A 286 0.00 -4.59 -29.54
C ILE A 286 -0.06 -3.08 -29.70
N VAL A 287 1.09 -2.48 -29.99
CA VAL A 287 1.20 -1.06 -30.30
C VAL A 287 0.57 -0.78 -31.66
N ARG A 288 -0.46 0.09 -31.69
CA ARG A 288 -1.09 0.56 -32.93
C ARG A 288 -0.48 1.85 -33.42
N ARG A 289 -0.15 2.75 -32.51
CA ARG A 289 0.40 4.07 -32.82
C ARG A 289 1.28 4.57 -31.69
N VAL A 290 2.28 5.34 -32.04
CA VAL A 290 3.12 6.08 -31.11
C VAL A 290 3.09 7.54 -31.50
N ASP A 291 2.71 8.42 -30.59
CA ASP A 291 2.65 9.86 -30.77
C ASP A 291 3.69 10.53 -29.84
N GLY A 292 4.40 11.55 -30.34
CA GLY A 292 5.41 12.28 -29.56
C GLY A 292 6.71 11.50 -29.36
N ASP A 293 7.53 11.95 -28.41
CA ASP A 293 8.93 11.53 -28.25
C ASP A 293 9.20 10.72 -26.95
N LEU A 294 8.15 10.40 -26.18
CA LEU A 294 8.32 9.73 -24.89
C LEU A 294 8.62 8.23 -25.02
N ALA A 295 8.31 7.60 -26.15
CA ALA A 295 8.54 6.18 -26.39
C ALA A 295 9.43 5.92 -27.62
N PRO A 296 10.69 6.40 -27.65
CA PRO A 296 11.56 6.35 -28.84
C PRO A 296 11.93 4.92 -29.24
N ALA A 297 11.86 3.95 -28.34
CA ALA A 297 12.22 2.56 -28.63
C ALA A 297 11.05 1.71 -29.17
N VAL A 298 9.80 2.23 -29.13
CA VAL A 298 8.59 1.48 -29.46
C VAL A 298 8.14 1.79 -30.89
N ARG A 299 7.62 0.77 -31.60
CA ARG A 299 7.12 0.89 -32.99
C ARG A 299 5.73 0.28 -33.10
N PRO A 300 4.89 0.79 -34.02
CA PRO A 300 3.65 0.11 -34.39
C PRO A 300 3.90 -1.36 -34.80
N GLY A 301 3.11 -2.28 -34.27
CA GLY A 301 3.25 -3.71 -34.44
C GLY A 301 4.00 -4.44 -33.31
N ASP A 302 4.69 -3.71 -32.43
CA ASP A 302 5.37 -4.33 -31.28
C ASP A 302 4.34 -4.93 -30.32
N VAL A 303 4.62 -6.13 -29.83
CA VAL A 303 3.84 -6.78 -28.76
C VAL A 303 4.48 -6.38 -27.43
N VAL A 304 3.82 -5.56 -26.64
CA VAL A 304 4.36 -5.04 -25.37
C VAL A 304 3.69 -5.64 -24.14
N ILE A 305 2.47 -6.18 -24.26
CA ILE A 305 1.76 -6.88 -23.17
C ILE A 305 1.58 -8.34 -23.55
N ARG A 306 1.83 -9.24 -22.60
CA ARG A 306 1.62 -10.69 -22.71
C ARG A 306 0.96 -11.23 -21.46
N ILE A 307 0.13 -12.26 -21.62
CA ILE A 307 -0.47 -12.98 -20.51
C ILE A 307 0.39 -14.18 -20.15
N ASP A 308 0.69 -14.34 -18.86
CA ASP A 308 1.38 -15.53 -18.34
C ASP A 308 0.53 -16.15 -17.21
N PRO A 309 0.14 -17.42 -17.36
CA PRO A 309 -0.70 -18.13 -16.36
C PRO A 309 -0.11 -18.15 -14.95
N LYS A 310 1.20 -18.04 -14.76
CA LYS A 310 1.85 -18.01 -13.44
C LYS A 310 1.42 -16.82 -12.58
N TYR A 311 0.90 -15.74 -13.20
CA TYR A 311 0.40 -14.56 -12.50
C TYR A 311 -1.10 -14.63 -12.16
N PHE A 312 -1.78 -15.73 -12.46
CA PHE A 312 -3.16 -15.94 -11.98
C PHE A 312 -3.11 -16.36 -10.51
N ARG A 313 -3.97 -15.76 -9.70
CA ARG A 313 -4.06 -16.12 -8.28
C ARG A 313 -4.69 -17.51 -8.12
N PRO A 314 -4.24 -18.35 -7.15
CA PRO A 314 -4.85 -19.65 -6.88
C PRO A 314 -6.34 -19.55 -6.51
N ALA A 315 -6.73 -18.46 -5.86
CA ALA A 315 -8.12 -18.13 -5.56
C ALA A 315 -8.37 -16.68 -5.98
N GLU A 316 -8.86 -16.50 -7.20
CA GLU A 316 -9.28 -15.19 -7.68
C GLU A 316 -10.51 -14.75 -6.87
N VAL A 317 -10.49 -13.54 -6.38
CA VAL A 317 -11.63 -12.90 -5.73
C VAL A 317 -12.07 -11.77 -6.63
N GLU A 318 -13.33 -11.82 -7.07
CA GLU A 318 -13.93 -10.64 -7.68
C GLU A 318 -13.98 -9.54 -6.62
N SER A 319 -13.18 -8.49 -6.82
CA SER A 319 -13.22 -7.33 -5.95
C SER A 319 -14.52 -6.58 -6.23
N LEU A 320 -15.35 -6.42 -5.21
CA LEU A 320 -16.55 -5.60 -5.27
C LEU A 320 -16.23 -4.18 -4.83
N PRO A 321 -17.00 -3.15 -5.29
CA PRO A 321 -16.76 -1.77 -4.90
C PRO A 321 -17.00 -1.57 -3.39
N GLY A 322 -16.18 -0.73 -2.76
CA GLY A 322 -16.37 -0.32 -1.37
C GLY A 322 -17.36 0.83 -1.21
N ASP A 323 -18.12 0.85 -0.13
CA ASP A 323 -18.99 1.96 0.25
C ASP A 323 -18.37 2.76 1.41
N ALA A 324 -17.73 3.87 1.09
CA ALA A 324 -17.17 4.80 2.07
C ALA A 324 -18.18 5.85 2.58
N SER A 325 -19.46 5.67 2.37
CA SER A 325 -20.48 6.67 2.73
C SER A 325 -20.54 6.95 4.24
N LYS A 326 -20.18 5.99 5.11
CA LYS A 326 -20.04 6.23 6.55
C LYS A 326 -18.92 7.23 6.83
N ALA A 327 -17.74 7.05 6.22
CA ALA A 327 -16.61 7.97 6.34
C ALA A 327 -16.98 9.38 5.85
N GLN A 328 -17.67 9.47 4.73
CA GLN A 328 -18.16 10.74 4.19
C GLN A 328 -19.12 11.44 5.15
N ARG A 329 -20.15 10.73 5.64
CA ARG A 329 -21.18 11.34 6.51
C ARG A 329 -20.64 11.74 7.88
N GLN A 330 -19.80 10.93 8.49
CA GLN A 330 -19.36 11.16 9.86
C GLN A 330 -18.09 12.00 9.96
N LEU A 331 -17.17 11.83 9.02
CA LEU A 331 -15.85 12.46 9.04
C LEU A 331 -15.68 13.52 7.95
N GLY A 332 -16.59 13.63 7.00
CA GLY A 332 -16.45 14.49 5.84
C GLY A 332 -15.33 14.04 4.88
N TRP A 333 -14.86 12.79 5.02
CA TRP A 333 -13.78 12.30 4.17
C TRP A 333 -14.31 11.89 2.79
N VAL A 334 -13.61 12.38 1.77
CA VAL A 334 -13.80 11.96 0.37
C VAL A 334 -12.43 11.80 -0.28
N PRO A 335 -12.25 10.82 -1.18
CA PRO A 335 -11.03 10.73 -1.98
C PRO A 335 -10.95 11.93 -2.94
N GLU A 336 -9.78 12.56 -3.02
CA GLU A 336 -9.56 13.77 -3.84
C GLU A 336 -8.84 13.44 -5.15
N ILE A 337 -8.07 12.34 -5.17
CA ILE A 337 -7.24 11.96 -6.31
C ILE A 337 -7.90 10.79 -7.04
N SER A 338 -8.28 11.01 -8.30
CA SER A 338 -8.88 9.94 -9.13
C SER A 338 -7.85 8.88 -9.55
N ALA A 339 -8.31 7.66 -9.86
CA ALA A 339 -7.44 6.58 -10.34
C ALA A 339 -6.69 6.96 -11.63
N ARG A 340 -7.29 7.77 -12.50
CA ARG A 340 -6.62 8.29 -13.71
C ARG A 340 -5.48 9.26 -13.37
N ALA A 341 -5.70 10.19 -12.46
CA ALA A 341 -4.66 11.13 -12.01
C ALA A 341 -3.53 10.41 -11.27
N LEU A 342 -3.87 9.44 -10.44
CA LEU A 342 -2.93 8.53 -9.78
C LEU A 342 -2.04 7.79 -10.79
N CYS A 343 -2.64 7.22 -11.84
CA CYS A 343 -1.90 6.54 -12.91
C CYS A 343 -0.88 7.49 -13.57
N THR A 344 -1.28 8.72 -13.88
CA THR A 344 -0.39 9.72 -14.48
C THR A 344 0.77 10.08 -13.55
N GLU A 345 0.52 10.29 -12.25
CA GLU A 345 1.58 10.58 -11.26
C GLU A 345 2.58 9.42 -11.16
N MET A 346 2.08 8.18 -11.13
CA MET A 346 2.93 6.99 -11.09
C MET A 346 3.75 6.84 -12.38
N MET A 347 3.11 7.07 -13.54
CA MET A 347 3.77 6.95 -14.83
C MET A 347 4.90 7.97 -15.00
N ASP A 348 4.64 9.22 -14.65
CA ASP A 348 5.66 10.28 -14.70
C ASP A 348 6.86 9.95 -13.81
N HIS A 349 6.60 9.56 -12.57
CA HIS A 349 7.66 9.16 -11.62
C HIS A 349 8.53 8.02 -12.18
N ASP A 350 7.91 6.95 -12.68
CA ASP A 350 8.64 5.78 -13.17
C ASP A 350 9.34 6.06 -14.50
N TYR A 351 8.76 6.91 -15.35
CA TYR A 351 9.43 7.35 -16.57
C TYR A 351 10.69 8.17 -16.28
N GLN A 352 10.65 9.08 -15.30
CA GLN A 352 11.86 9.83 -14.90
C GLN A 352 12.92 8.89 -14.30
N ALA A 353 12.54 7.86 -13.56
CA ALA A 353 13.45 6.85 -13.05
C ALA A 353 14.10 6.05 -14.20
N ALA A 354 13.30 5.57 -15.15
CA ALA A 354 13.75 4.81 -16.32
C ALA A 354 14.65 5.66 -17.22
N ARG A 355 14.37 6.96 -17.41
CA ARG A 355 15.26 7.87 -18.15
C ARG A 355 16.66 7.96 -17.54
N ARG A 356 16.76 8.05 -16.22
CA ARG A 356 18.05 8.05 -15.52
C ARG A 356 18.80 6.76 -15.77
N GLN A 357 18.12 5.62 -15.73
CA GLN A 357 18.72 4.31 -16.02
C GLN A 357 19.18 4.21 -17.49
N SER A 358 18.34 4.61 -18.45
CA SER A 358 18.69 4.61 -19.87
C SER A 358 19.93 5.46 -20.17
N LEU A 359 20.08 6.62 -19.52
CA LEU A 359 21.29 7.46 -19.63
C LEU A 359 22.54 6.77 -19.09
N LEU A 360 22.44 6.00 -18.02
CA LEU A 360 23.58 5.24 -17.49
C LEU A 360 23.99 4.11 -18.46
N VAL A 361 23.01 3.37 -18.99
CA VAL A 361 23.25 2.32 -19.99
C VAL A 361 23.91 2.90 -21.25
N SER A 362 23.40 4.03 -21.77
CA SER A 362 23.99 4.68 -22.97
C SER A 362 25.44 5.13 -22.79
N ARG A 363 25.89 5.31 -21.55
CA ARG A 363 27.28 5.63 -21.18
C ARG A 363 28.10 4.39 -20.85
N GLY A 364 27.60 3.17 -21.13
CA GLY A 364 28.31 1.92 -20.88
C GLY A 364 28.35 1.49 -19.39
N MET A 365 27.55 2.10 -18.52
CA MET A 365 27.42 1.69 -17.12
C MET A 365 26.44 0.53 -17.02
N ALA A 366 26.83 -0.56 -16.34
CA ALA A 366 25.94 -1.66 -16.06
C ALA A 366 24.87 -1.23 -15.04
N LEU A 367 23.60 -1.48 -15.34
CA LEU A 367 22.55 -1.41 -14.33
C LEU A 367 22.65 -2.60 -13.37
N PRO A 368 22.32 -2.43 -12.07
CA PRO A 368 22.07 -3.58 -11.22
C PRO A 368 21.02 -4.46 -11.90
N ALA A 369 21.27 -5.77 -11.95
CA ALA A 369 20.27 -6.69 -12.47
C ALA A 369 18.97 -6.49 -11.70
N SER A 370 17.89 -6.12 -12.39
CA SER A 370 16.56 -6.20 -11.80
C SER A 370 16.26 -7.68 -11.59
N LEU A 371 16.17 -8.11 -10.35
CA LEU A 371 15.63 -9.42 -10.05
C LEU A 371 14.14 -9.37 -10.41
N ASP A 372 13.77 -9.97 -11.54
CA ASP A 372 12.39 -10.30 -11.85
C ASP A 372 11.94 -11.34 -10.80
N LEU A 373 11.20 -10.87 -9.80
CA LEU A 373 10.51 -11.72 -8.84
C LEU A 373 9.10 -12.06 -9.34
#